data_febea12e0221f6130b890f367954258f
#
_entry.id   febea12e0221f6130b890f367954258f
#
_cell.length_a   1.000
_cell.length_b   1.000
_cell.length_c   1.000
_cell.angle_alpha   90.00
_cell.angle_beta   90.00
_cell.angle_gamma   90.00
#
_symmetry.space_group_name_H-M   'P 1'
#
loop_
_entity.id
_entity.type
_entity.pdbx_description
1 polymer ?
#
loop_
_entity_poly.entity_id
_entity_poly.type
_entity_poly.pdbx_seq_one_letter_code
_entity_poly.pdbx_strand_id
1 'polypeptide(L)'
;MAGAIPSALGPLLDRLARERGLSVTDVQPIDPGLAHNNRLYRLRATDGRLVVLKCYFRDDRRRLEREFGALAFLQARGIDGVPRPLLRDDPSYAAVYSFEAGASKPGAALTITELEALAALVGAFRHIRPGQAGAAFLPGVAAVFSLADEVAHLRARLAAFRRFASSVSVYPMVRAACADGDPAGTIERLLEQAIGDLPQADLAARIPEAAWGFAQGDLAPHNVLVQPGGSVCLVDFEYSGWDDPAAPAAAFLAAETSRGLPATGAAAFLSAYREAAALTTAEVRRMDRLRVLMQITWAAVHLSLLTPERIAPKRFADPHFDLDRHLAEHLEKLRARLATLATTPQLPAS
;
A
#
# COMPACT_ATOMS: atom_id res chain seq x y z
N MET A 1 4.31 10.62 28.96
CA MET A 1 3.02 10.58 29.72
C MET A 1 2.19 9.47 29.12
N ALA A 2 1.69 8.52 29.93
CA ALA A 2 0.77 7.50 29.44
C ALA A 2 -0.46 8.20 28.85
N GLY A 3 -0.73 8.00 27.58
CA GLY A 3 -1.89 8.56 26.92
C GLY A 3 -3.16 7.95 27.51
N ALA A 4 -4.14 8.78 27.85
CA ALA A 4 -5.44 8.30 28.31
C ALA A 4 -6.03 7.37 27.24
N ILE A 5 -6.42 6.17 27.63
CA ILE A 5 -7.11 5.21 26.75
C ILE A 5 -8.44 5.89 26.30
N PRO A 6 -8.70 6.04 25.01
CA PRO A 6 -10.00 6.50 24.57
C PRO A 6 -11.09 5.62 25.20
N SER A 7 -12.04 6.20 25.93
CA SER A 7 -13.08 5.46 26.64
C SER A 7 -13.86 4.49 25.75
N ALA A 8 -13.98 4.81 24.48
CA ALA A 8 -14.59 3.95 23.45
C ALA A 8 -13.87 2.60 23.24
N LEU A 9 -12.61 2.48 23.67
CA LEU A 9 -11.81 1.24 23.52
C LEU A 9 -11.85 0.35 24.76
N GLY A 10 -12.44 0.79 25.87
CA GLY A 10 -12.55 0.00 27.10
C GLY A 10 -13.12 -1.40 26.87
N PRO A 11 -14.29 -1.54 26.22
CA PRO A 11 -14.89 -2.86 25.96
C PRO A 11 -13.99 -3.81 25.13
N LEU A 12 -13.23 -3.27 24.19
CA LEU A 12 -12.26 -4.06 23.40
C LEU A 12 -11.11 -4.55 24.29
N LEU A 13 -10.57 -3.69 25.16
CA LEU A 13 -9.49 -4.06 26.06
C LEU A 13 -9.94 -5.09 27.11
N ASP A 14 -11.18 -4.99 27.61
CA ASP A 14 -11.78 -6.01 28.49
C ASP A 14 -11.92 -7.36 27.77
N ARG A 15 -12.31 -7.37 26.50
CA ARG A 15 -12.37 -8.57 25.69
C ARG A 15 -10.97 -9.14 25.45
N LEU A 16 -9.98 -8.31 25.18
CA LEU A 16 -8.59 -8.72 24.99
C LEU A 16 -8.05 -9.43 26.23
N ALA A 17 -8.35 -8.91 27.43
CA ALA A 17 -7.99 -9.53 28.70
C ALA A 17 -8.67 -10.91 28.87
N ARG A 18 -10.00 -10.98 28.63
CA ARG A 18 -10.77 -12.22 28.82
C ARG A 18 -10.44 -13.31 27.78
N GLU A 19 -10.33 -12.95 26.50
CA GLU A 19 -10.24 -13.92 25.42
C GLU A 19 -8.79 -14.27 25.09
N ARG A 20 -7.83 -13.40 25.40
CA ARG A 20 -6.39 -13.57 25.07
C ARG A 20 -5.46 -13.54 26.26
N GLY A 21 -5.97 -13.30 27.47
CA GLY A 21 -5.17 -13.20 28.69
C GLY A 21 -4.19 -11.99 28.63
N LEU A 22 -4.57 -10.92 27.94
CA LEU A 22 -3.76 -9.73 27.74
C LEU A 22 -4.38 -8.53 28.47
N SER A 23 -4.10 -8.41 29.75
CA SER A 23 -4.49 -7.23 30.54
C SER A 23 -3.52 -6.09 30.25
N VAL A 24 -4.02 -4.98 29.69
CA VAL A 24 -3.23 -3.84 29.24
C VAL A 24 -2.92 -2.89 30.41
N THR A 25 -1.66 -2.51 30.56
CA THR A 25 -1.19 -1.58 31.61
C THR A 25 -0.73 -0.23 31.04
N ASP A 26 -0.37 -0.19 29.75
CA ASP A 26 0.12 1.04 29.11
C ASP A 26 -0.35 1.09 27.65
N VAL A 27 -0.75 2.29 27.23
CA VAL A 27 -1.20 2.58 25.85
C VAL A 27 -0.43 3.78 25.34
N GLN A 28 0.31 3.58 24.26
CA GLN A 28 1.09 4.64 23.64
C GLN A 28 0.69 4.78 22.18
N PRO A 29 0.33 5.97 21.70
CA PRO A 29 0.12 6.17 20.27
C PRO A 29 1.43 5.87 19.53
N ILE A 30 1.30 5.19 18.41
CA ILE A 30 2.40 5.08 17.43
C ILE A 30 2.24 6.27 16.51
N ASP A 31 3.30 7.08 16.38
CA ASP A 31 3.29 8.21 15.46
C ASP A 31 3.07 7.68 14.04
N PRO A 32 1.97 8.02 13.40
CA PRO A 32 1.64 7.50 12.09
C PRO A 32 2.48 8.13 10.97
N GLY A 33 3.25 9.19 11.25
CA GLY A 33 3.86 10.00 10.19
C GLY A 33 2.81 10.59 9.24
N LEU A 34 3.21 11.04 8.05
CA LEU A 34 2.31 11.66 7.07
C LEU A 34 1.52 10.64 6.21
N ALA A 35 1.87 9.36 6.27
CA ALA A 35 1.36 8.36 5.33
C ALA A 35 0.11 7.60 5.80
N HIS A 36 -0.24 7.64 7.07
CA HIS A 36 -1.23 6.72 7.65
C HIS A 36 -2.69 7.19 7.52
N ASN A 37 -3.59 6.20 7.41
CA ASN A 37 -5.04 6.42 7.32
C ASN A 37 -5.77 5.93 8.58
N ASN A 38 -5.06 5.34 9.54
CA ASN A 38 -5.60 4.66 10.71
C ASN A 38 -4.90 5.14 11.97
N ARG A 39 -5.55 5.00 13.14
CA ARG A 39 -4.91 5.23 14.44
C ARG A 39 -4.22 3.97 14.89
N LEU A 40 -2.98 4.08 15.31
CA LEU A 40 -2.17 2.98 15.81
C LEU A 40 -1.76 3.24 17.26
N TYR A 41 -1.85 2.20 18.08
CA TYR A 41 -1.43 2.24 19.46
C TYR A 41 -0.57 1.03 19.79
N ARG A 42 0.55 1.24 20.46
CA ARG A 42 1.30 0.17 21.09
C ARG A 42 0.71 -0.06 22.48
N LEU A 43 0.29 -1.28 22.75
CA LEU A 43 -0.21 -1.71 24.03
C LEU A 43 0.83 -2.57 24.73
N ARG A 44 1.01 -2.35 26.02
CA ARG A 44 1.84 -3.22 26.87
C ARG A 44 0.91 -3.96 27.84
N ALA A 45 1.01 -5.28 27.85
CA ALA A 45 0.31 -6.12 28.80
C ALA A 45 1.06 -6.25 30.14
N THR A 46 0.36 -6.71 31.19
CA THR A 46 0.93 -6.94 32.54
C THR A 46 2.10 -7.91 32.55
N ASP A 47 2.14 -8.86 31.64
CA ASP A 47 3.22 -9.84 31.46
C ASP A 47 4.39 -9.33 30.59
N GLY A 48 4.36 -8.04 30.21
CA GLY A 48 5.38 -7.39 29.40
C GLY A 48 5.20 -7.58 27.89
N ARG A 49 4.29 -8.42 27.42
CA ARG A 49 4.02 -8.58 25.99
C ARG A 49 3.56 -7.26 25.36
N LEU A 50 4.02 -7.03 24.15
CA LEU A 50 3.62 -5.88 23.33
C LEU A 50 2.67 -6.35 22.23
N VAL A 51 1.62 -5.56 21.98
CA VAL A 51 0.69 -5.76 20.87
C VAL A 51 0.35 -4.41 20.23
N VAL A 52 -0.16 -4.44 18.99
CA VAL A 52 -0.61 -3.25 18.26
C VAL A 52 -2.13 -3.24 18.19
N LEU A 53 -2.74 -2.16 18.62
CA LEU A 53 -4.15 -1.87 18.35
C LEU A 53 -4.22 -0.93 17.14
N LYS A 54 -4.97 -1.33 16.13
CA LYS A 54 -5.25 -0.54 14.92
C LYS A 54 -6.73 -0.21 14.85
N CYS A 55 -7.05 1.09 14.87
CA CYS A 55 -8.41 1.59 14.67
C CYS A 55 -8.52 2.10 13.24
N TYR A 56 -9.45 1.55 12.48
CA TYR A 56 -9.56 1.80 11.05
C TYR A 56 -10.47 2.97 10.73
N PHE A 57 -10.11 3.73 9.71
CA PHE A 57 -11.04 4.66 9.08
C PHE A 57 -12.14 3.87 8.35
N ARG A 58 -13.40 4.25 8.59
CA ARG A 58 -14.55 3.60 7.95
C ARG A 58 -14.76 4.16 6.55
N ASP A 59 -14.56 3.32 5.56
CA ASP A 59 -14.87 3.60 4.15
C ASP A 59 -15.31 2.31 3.45
N ASP A 60 -15.63 2.41 2.16
CA ASP A 60 -16.10 1.28 1.34
C ASP A 60 -15.02 0.19 1.09
N ARG A 61 -13.78 0.43 1.51
CA ARG A 61 -12.66 -0.51 1.30
C ARG A 61 -12.68 -1.71 2.22
N ARG A 62 -13.50 -1.69 3.28
CA ARG A 62 -13.62 -2.80 4.23
C ARG A 62 -12.26 -3.17 4.86
N ARG A 63 -11.51 -2.15 5.30
CA ARG A 63 -10.11 -2.28 5.74
C ARG A 63 -9.91 -3.30 6.84
N LEU A 64 -10.72 -3.26 7.90
CA LEU A 64 -10.67 -4.19 9.04
C LEU A 64 -10.86 -5.63 8.56
N GLU A 65 -11.89 -5.88 7.77
CA GLU A 65 -12.21 -7.22 7.26
C GLU A 65 -11.11 -7.78 6.38
N ARG A 66 -10.55 -6.94 5.49
CA ARG A 66 -9.46 -7.34 4.59
C ARG A 66 -8.21 -7.71 5.38
N GLU A 67 -7.73 -6.81 6.23
CA GLU A 67 -6.48 -7.03 6.95
C GLU A 67 -6.60 -8.18 7.94
N PHE A 68 -7.63 -8.20 8.77
CA PHE A 68 -7.80 -9.26 9.75
C PHE A 68 -8.01 -10.63 9.09
N GLY A 69 -8.85 -10.70 8.05
CA GLY A 69 -9.11 -11.92 7.31
C GLY A 69 -7.88 -12.46 6.58
N ALA A 70 -7.11 -11.58 5.93
CA ALA A 70 -5.87 -11.93 5.26
C ALA A 70 -4.84 -12.49 6.24
N LEU A 71 -4.57 -11.79 7.33
CA LEU A 71 -3.59 -12.21 8.33
C LEU A 71 -4.00 -13.49 9.05
N ALA A 72 -5.29 -13.68 9.36
CA ALA A 72 -5.79 -14.93 9.91
C ALA A 72 -5.59 -16.12 8.96
N PHE A 73 -5.82 -15.91 7.67
CA PHE A 73 -5.57 -16.92 6.65
C PHE A 73 -4.08 -17.25 6.52
N LEU A 74 -3.21 -16.24 6.47
CA LEU A 74 -1.77 -16.44 6.36
C LEU A 74 -1.20 -17.17 7.58
N GLN A 75 -1.66 -16.79 8.78
CA GLN A 75 -1.30 -17.48 10.02
C GLN A 75 -1.73 -18.97 10.02
N ALA A 76 -2.97 -19.25 9.58
CA ALA A 76 -3.48 -20.63 9.50
C ALA A 76 -2.69 -21.50 8.50
N ARG A 77 -1.95 -20.88 7.57
CA ARG A 77 -1.05 -21.53 6.60
C ARG A 77 0.40 -21.60 7.05
N GLY A 78 0.72 -21.12 8.25
CA GLY A 78 2.08 -21.10 8.76
C GLY A 78 2.99 -20.13 8.01
N ILE A 79 2.45 -19.07 7.40
CA ILE A 79 3.24 -18.06 6.73
C ILE A 79 3.74 -17.07 7.77
N ASP A 80 5.03 -17.07 7.98
CA ASP A 80 5.75 -16.13 8.85
C ASP A 80 6.09 -14.82 8.10
N GLY A 81 6.62 -13.83 8.84
CA GLY A 81 6.96 -12.52 8.28
C GLY A 81 5.75 -11.60 8.10
N VAL A 82 4.66 -11.86 8.80
CA VAL A 82 3.46 -11.02 8.86
C VAL A 82 2.92 -10.96 10.30
N PRO A 83 2.21 -9.89 10.71
CA PRO A 83 1.62 -9.81 12.05
C PRO A 83 0.57 -10.90 12.29
N ARG A 84 0.49 -11.40 13.52
CA ARG A 84 -0.56 -12.33 13.92
C ARG A 84 -1.80 -11.57 14.37
N PRO A 85 -3.00 -11.84 13.82
CA PRO A 85 -4.23 -11.27 14.29
C PRO A 85 -4.64 -11.91 15.63
N LEU A 86 -4.92 -11.08 16.62
CA LEU A 86 -5.24 -11.53 17.97
C LEU A 86 -6.71 -11.34 18.31
N LEU A 87 -7.28 -10.18 18.04
CA LEU A 87 -8.67 -9.87 18.36
C LEU A 87 -9.23 -8.89 17.32
N ARG A 88 -10.45 -9.16 16.85
CA ARG A 88 -11.23 -8.24 16.00
C ARG A 88 -12.43 -7.72 16.77
N ASP A 89 -12.71 -6.42 16.62
CA ASP A 89 -13.83 -5.75 17.22
C ASP A 89 -14.60 -4.90 16.21
N ASP A 90 -15.66 -5.45 15.66
CA ASP A 90 -16.48 -4.79 14.64
C ASP A 90 -17.18 -3.51 15.17
N PRO A 91 -17.71 -3.48 16.42
CA PRO A 91 -18.33 -2.26 16.94
C PRO A 91 -17.40 -1.05 16.95
N SER A 92 -16.17 -1.20 17.44
CA SER A 92 -15.19 -0.11 17.44
C SER A 92 -14.44 0.02 16.10
N TYR A 93 -14.64 -0.91 15.16
CA TYR A 93 -13.93 -1.02 13.88
C TYR A 93 -12.42 -1.02 14.07
N ALA A 94 -11.97 -1.91 14.94
CA ALA A 94 -10.57 -2.02 15.37
C ALA A 94 -10.14 -3.48 15.47
N ALA A 95 -8.82 -3.70 15.44
CA ALA A 95 -8.24 -5.01 15.71
C ALA A 95 -6.93 -4.91 16.46
N VAL A 96 -6.59 -6.00 17.14
CA VAL A 96 -5.31 -6.16 17.85
C VAL A 96 -4.48 -7.20 17.13
N TYR A 97 -3.20 -6.88 16.96
CA TYR A 97 -2.21 -7.70 16.28
C TYR A 97 -0.97 -7.89 17.16
N SER A 98 -0.14 -8.90 16.86
CA SER A 98 1.19 -8.99 17.44
C SER A 98 1.98 -7.72 17.14
N PHE A 99 2.85 -7.34 18.09
CA PHE A 99 3.84 -6.29 17.84
C PHE A 99 5.06 -6.90 17.17
N GLU A 100 5.38 -6.41 15.99
CA GLU A 100 6.56 -6.85 15.24
C GLU A 100 7.70 -5.87 15.50
N ALA A 101 8.81 -6.39 16.06
CA ALA A 101 10.01 -5.60 16.26
C ALA A 101 10.66 -5.29 14.90
N GLY A 102 11.20 -4.09 14.75
CA GLY A 102 11.85 -3.66 13.52
C GLY A 102 11.53 -2.21 13.18
N ALA A 103 12.10 -1.75 12.09
CA ALA A 103 11.87 -0.40 11.59
C ALA A 103 11.75 -0.42 10.07
N SER A 104 10.89 0.42 9.52
CA SER A 104 10.86 0.66 8.08
C SER A 104 12.07 1.50 7.66
N LYS A 105 12.57 1.24 6.45
CA LYS A 105 13.67 1.97 5.84
C LYS A 105 13.21 2.55 4.49
N PRO A 106 13.73 3.73 4.08
CA PRO A 106 13.54 4.16 2.69
C PRO A 106 14.22 3.15 1.73
N GLY A 107 13.70 3.04 0.51
CA GLY A 107 14.23 2.10 -0.48
C GLY A 107 15.74 2.19 -0.70
N ALA A 108 16.30 3.42 -0.67
CA ALA A 108 17.74 3.66 -0.79
C ALA A 108 18.59 3.01 0.32
N ALA A 109 17.99 2.68 1.48
CA ALA A 109 18.68 2.10 2.64
C ALA A 109 18.43 0.58 2.81
N LEU A 110 17.63 -0.02 1.92
CA LEU A 110 17.42 -1.47 1.93
C LEU A 110 18.64 -2.19 1.32
N THR A 111 19.13 -3.19 2.01
CA THR A 111 20.21 -4.06 1.52
C THR A 111 19.69 -5.10 0.51
N ILE A 112 20.58 -5.68 -0.28
CA ILE A 112 20.22 -6.75 -1.22
C ILE A 112 19.57 -7.93 -0.47
N THR A 113 20.14 -8.35 0.65
CA THR A 113 19.60 -9.46 1.45
C THR A 113 18.17 -9.17 1.96
N GLU A 114 17.89 -7.94 2.41
CA GLU A 114 16.54 -7.52 2.84
C GLU A 114 15.55 -7.50 1.67
N LEU A 115 16.01 -7.08 0.49
CA LEU A 115 15.21 -7.07 -0.73
C LEU A 115 14.91 -8.48 -1.23
N GLU A 116 15.87 -9.39 -1.16
CA GLU A 116 15.69 -10.80 -1.50
C GLU A 116 14.73 -11.50 -0.51
N ALA A 117 14.87 -11.23 0.80
CA ALA A 117 13.95 -11.74 1.81
C ALA A 117 12.51 -11.23 1.59
N LEU A 118 12.34 -9.94 1.26
CA LEU A 118 11.04 -9.38 0.90
C LEU A 118 10.47 -10.04 -0.35
N ALA A 119 11.29 -10.19 -1.39
CA ALA A 119 10.88 -10.81 -2.65
C ALA A 119 10.42 -12.27 -2.45
N ALA A 120 11.13 -13.03 -1.61
CA ALA A 120 10.74 -14.40 -1.26
C ALA A 120 9.41 -14.45 -0.51
N LEU A 121 9.20 -13.58 0.49
CA LEU A 121 7.96 -13.50 1.25
C LEU A 121 6.77 -13.15 0.35
N VAL A 122 6.90 -12.09 -0.45
CA VAL A 122 5.80 -11.63 -1.34
C VAL A 122 5.58 -12.61 -2.49
N GLY A 123 6.66 -13.21 -3.01
CA GLY A 123 6.57 -14.25 -4.04
C GLY A 123 5.80 -15.49 -3.57
N ALA A 124 5.92 -15.85 -2.29
CA ALA A 124 5.16 -16.96 -1.72
C ALA A 124 3.64 -16.72 -1.76
N PHE A 125 3.18 -15.47 -1.67
CA PHE A 125 1.75 -15.13 -1.73
C PHE A 125 1.13 -15.47 -3.09
N ARG A 126 1.92 -15.47 -4.17
CA ARG A 126 1.43 -15.86 -5.51
C ARG A 126 0.90 -17.30 -5.54
N HIS A 127 1.37 -18.17 -4.66
CA HIS A 127 0.93 -19.55 -4.60
C HIS A 127 -0.40 -19.75 -3.85
N ILE A 128 -0.93 -18.71 -3.23
CA ILE A 128 -2.29 -18.67 -2.71
C ILE A 128 -3.23 -18.34 -3.88
N ARG A 129 -4.16 -19.27 -4.17
CA ARG A 129 -5.01 -19.22 -5.36
C ARG A 129 -6.49 -19.17 -5.01
N PRO A 130 -7.35 -18.59 -5.86
CA PRO A 130 -8.80 -18.76 -5.76
C PRO A 130 -9.19 -20.24 -5.70
N GLY A 131 -10.23 -20.56 -4.94
CA GLY A 131 -10.71 -21.93 -4.74
C GLY A 131 -9.96 -22.76 -3.71
N GLN A 132 -8.84 -22.29 -3.16
CA GLN A 132 -8.23 -22.96 -2.01
C GLN A 132 -9.08 -22.79 -0.76
N ALA A 133 -9.13 -23.83 0.08
CA ALA A 133 -9.93 -23.82 1.31
C ALA A 133 -9.60 -22.61 2.21
N GLY A 134 -10.61 -21.84 2.57
CA GLY A 134 -10.49 -20.62 3.38
C GLY A 134 -10.02 -19.36 2.63
N ALA A 135 -9.64 -19.45 1.36
CA ALA A 135 -9.19 -18.32 0.55
C ALA A 135 -10.38 -17.55 -0.06
N ALA A 136 -11.21 -16.93 0.77
CA ALA A 136 -12.38 -16.15 0.34
C ALA A 136 -12.07 -14.65 0.29
N PHE A 137 -11.10 -14.25 -0.52
CA PHE A 137 -10.73 -12.84 -0.66
C PHE A 137 -11.51 -12.15 -1.78
N LEU A 138 -11.77 -10.86 -1.59
CA LEU A 138 -12.19 -9.96 -2.68
C LEU A 138 -10.94 -9.59 -3.52
N PRO A 139 -11.11 -9.08 -4.75
CA PRO A 139 -10.03 -8.38 -5.44
C PRO A 139 -9.40 -7.30 -4.54
N GLY A 140 -8.10 -7.11 -4.62
CA GLY A 140 -7.40 -6.04 -3.91
C GLY A 140 -8.01 -4.67 -4.23
N VAL A 141 -7.82 -3.69 -3.35
CA VAL A 141 -8.45 -2.36 -3.52
C VAL A 141 -8.05 -1.67 -4.83
N ALA A 142 -6.84 -1.93 -5.31
CA ALA A 142 -6.33 -1.42 -6.58
C ALA A 142 -5.86 -2.58 -7.48
N ALA A 143 -6.52 -3.73 -7.38
CA ALA A 143 -6.15 -4.91 -8.15
C ALA A 143 -6.21 -4.64 -9.66
N VAL A 144 -5.24 -5.19 -10.37
CA VAL A 144 -5.14 -5.11 -11.83
C VAL A 144 -5.12 -6.52 -12.41
N PHE A 145 -6.06 -6.82 -13.28
CA PHE A 145 -6.13 -8.11 -13.98
C PHE A 145 -5.88 -7.96 -15.48
N SER A 146 -5.70 -6.71 -15.92
CA SER A 146 -5.28 -6.30 -17.27
C SER A 146 -4.51 -4.98 -17.17
N LEU A 147 -3.76 -4.60 -18.21
CA LEU A 147 -3.16 -3.27 -18.28
C LEU A 147 -4.23 -2.17 -18.32
N ALA A 148 -5.39 -2.47 -18.93
CA ALA A 148 -6.52 -1.54 -18.96
C ALA A 148 -7.08 -1.21 -17.57
N ASP A 149 -7.01 -2.13 -16.60
CA ASP A 149 -7.44 -1.86 -15.23
C ASP A 149 -6.55 -0.78 -14.60
N GLU A 150 -5.22 -0.84 -14.80
CA GLU A 150 -4.29 0.18 -14.29
C GLU A 150 -4.53 1.55 -14.95
N VAL A 151 -4.76 1.56 -16.27
CA VAL A 151 -5.14 2.78 -17.01
C VAL A 151 -6.45 3.36 -16.46
N ALA A 152 -7.43 2.51 -16.17
CA ALA A 152 -8.70 2.94 -15.59
C ALA A 152 -8.53 3.53 -14.18
N HIS A 153 -7.70 2.91 -13.34
CA HIS A 153 -7.37 3.41 -12.01
C HIS A 153 -6.72 4.80 -12.08
N LEU A 154 -5.75 4.99 -12.98
CA LEU A 154 -5.10 6.27 -13.18
C LEU A 154 -6.12 7.33 -13.62
N ARG A 155 -6.89 7.06 -14.67
CA ARG A 155 -7.92 7.99 -15.18
C ARG A 155 -8.98 8.34 -14.15
N ALA A 156 -9.40 7.37 -13.32
CA ALA A 156 -10.34 7.63 -12.22
C ALA A 156 -9.77 8.63 -11.20
N ARG A 157 -8.47 8.52 -10.86
CA ARG A 157 -7.79 9.50 -9.98
C ARG A 157 -7.73 10.89 -10.59
N LEU A 158 -7.39 11.00 -11.88
CA LEU A 158 -7.38 12.27 -12.58
C LEU A 158 -8.78 12.90 -12.65
N ALA A 159 -9.81 12.10 -12.94
CA ALA A 159 -11.19 12.56 -12.95
C ALA A 159 -11.66 13.06 -11.58
N ALA A 160 -11.30 12.35 -10.49
CA ALA A 160 -11.60 12.79 -9.13
C ALA A 160 -10.92 14.11 -8.80
N PHE A 161 -9.62 14.26 -9.15
CA PHE A 161 -8.89 15.52 -8.95
C PHE A 161 -9.50 16.65 -9.77
N ARG A 162 -9.85 16.45 -11.05
CA ARG A 162 -10.48 17.48 -11.90
C ARG A 162 -11.81 17.98 -11.33
N ARG A 163 -12.67 17.07 -10.83
CA ARG A 163 -13.92 17.46 -10.14
C ARG A 163 -13.64 18.31 -8.91
N PHE A 164 -12.64 17.95 -8.11
CA PHE A 164 -12.21 18.73 -6.96
C PHE A 164 -11.63 20.08 -7.39
N ALA A 165 -10.72 20.12 -8.37
CA ALA A 165 -10.06 21.33 -8.84
C ALA A 165 -11.04 22.35 -9.46
N SER A 166 -12.16 21.88 -10.02
CA SER A 166 -13.23 22.75 -10.54
C SER A 166 -14.19 23.26 -9.45
N SER A 167 -14.09 22.75 -8.22
CA SER A 167 -14.95 23.18 -7.11
C SER A 167 -14.57 24.57 -6.58
N VAL A 168 -15.55 25.27 -6.00
CA VAL A 168 -15.33 26.62 -5.42
C VAL A 168 -14.40 26.56 -4.19
N SER A 169 -14.32 25.42 -3.52
CA SER A 169 -13.59 25.22 -2.26
C SER A 169 -12.19 24.62 -2.47
N VAL A 170 -11.55 24.89 -3.61
CA VAL A 170 -10.14 24.47 -3.84
C VAL A 170 -9.22 25.22 -2.90
N TYR A 171 -8.31 24.51 -2.25
CA TYR A 171 -7.29 25.11 -1.40
C TYR A 171 -6.41 26.09 -2.21
N PRO A 172 -6.06 27.29 -1.69
CA PRO A 172 -5.30 28.30 -2.43
C PRO A 172 -4.00 27.77 -3.03
N MET A 173 -3.27 26.92 -2.29
CA MET A 173 -2.01 26.31 -2.74
C MET A 173 -2.22 25.38 -3.94
N VAL A 174 -3.29 24.59 -3.95
CA VAL A 174 -3.65 23.70 -5.07
C VAL A 174 -4.07 24.53 -6.28
N ARG A 175 -4.83 25.61 -6.05
CA ARG A 175 -5.22 26.55 -7.12
C ARG A 175 -4.01 27.20 -7.77
N ALA A 176 -3.04 27.68 -6.97
CA ALA A 176 -1.80 28.26 -7.50
C ALA A 176 -1.03 27.23 -8.34
N ALA A 177 -0.87 25.99 -7.84
CA ALA A 177 -0.20 24.92 -8.60
C ALA A 177 -0.90 24.57 -9.91
N CYS A 178 -2.23 24.69 -9.99
CA CYS A 178 -2.98 24.49 -11.24
C CYS A 178 -2.91 25.72 -12.16
N ALA A 179 -2.70 26.92 -11.62
CA ALA A 179 -2.52 28.15 -12.43
C ALA A 179 -1.18 28.14 -13.18
N ASP A 180 -0.13 27.53 -12.60
CA ASP A 180 1.19 27.37 -13.21
C ASP A 180 1.24 26.30 -14.31
N GLY A 181 0.13 25.58 -14.55
CA GLY A 181 0.02 24.53 -15.56
C GLY A 181 -1.14 23.57 -15.30
N ASP A 182 -1.29 22.58 -16.19
CA ASP A 182 -2.26 21.49 -16.05
C ASP A 182 -1.55 20.18 -15.68
N PRO A 183 -1.32 19.90 -14.38
CA PRO A 183 -0.65 18.67 -13.97
C PRO A 183 -1.44 17.41 -14.35
N ALA A 184 -2.78 17.46 -14.34
CA ALA A 184 -3.61 16.33 -14.73
C ALA A 184 -3.52 16.04 -16.23
N GLY A 185 -3.51 17.07 -17.08
CA GLY A 185 -3.31 16.91 -18.51
C GLY A 185 -1.88 16.48 -18.86
N THR A 186 -0.88 16.89 -18.08
CA THR A 186 0.49 16.39 -18.25
C THR A 186 0.59 14.91 -17.96
N ILE A 187 -0.01 14.43 -16.88
CA ILE A 187 -0.06 12.99 -16.55
C ILE A 187 -0.81 12.21 -17.64
N GLU A 188 -1.91 12.76 -18.16
CA GLU A 188 -2.67 12.10 -19.22
C GLU A 188 -1.87 11.98 -20.52
N ARG A 189 -1.11 13.02 -20.92
CA ARG A 189 -0.20 12.94 -22.08
C ARG A 189 0.88 11.87 -21.88
N LEU A 190 1.48 11.76 -20.69
CA LEU A 190 2.45 10.70 -20.38
C LEU A 190 1.82 9.31 -20.46
N LEU A 191 0.58 9.17 -20.00
CA LEU A 191 -0.17 7.92 -20.13
C LEU A 191 -0.41 7.57 -21.60
N GLU A 192 -0.93 8.51 -22.41
CA GLU A 192 -1.18 8.27 -23.83
C GLU A 192 0.09 7.90 -24.59
N GLN A 193 1.23 8.52 -24.24
CA GLN A 193 2.53 8.14 -24.79
C GLN A 193 2.92 6.71 -24.38
N ALA A 194 2.72 6.33 -23.12
CA ALA A 194 3.09 5.01 -22.62
C ALA A 194 2.25 3.87 -23.20
N ILE A 195 1.00 4.15 -23.60
CA ILE A 195 0.09 3.13 -24.18
C ILE A 195 -0.04 3.24 -25.70
N GLY A 196 0.48 4.31 -26.33
CA GLY A 196 0.26 4.59 -27.75
C GLY A 196 0.72 3.49 -28.71
N ASP A 197 1.83 2.81 -28.36
CA ASP A 197 2.39 1.73 -29.15
C ASP A 197 1.86 0.33 -28.75
N LEU A 198 0.98 0.26 -27.73
CA LEU A 198 0.42 -1.01 -27.28
C LEU A 198 -0.83 -1.38 -28.09
N PRO A 199 -0.89 -2.58 -28.67
CA PRO A 199 -2.12 -3.06 -29.30
C PRO A 199 -3.29 -3.04 -28.30
N GLN A 200 -4.46 -2.60 -28.74
CA GLN A 200 -5.66 -2.57 -27.90
C GLN A 200 -5.98 -3.94 -27.28
N ALA A 201 -5.72 -5.01 -28.03
CA ALA A 201 -5.88 -6.38 -27.53
C ALA A 201 -4.97 -6.68 -26.33
N ASP A 202 -3.72 -6.20 -26.35
CA ASP A 202 -2.76 -6.40 -25.26
C ASP A 202 -3.16 -5.60 -24.00
N LEU A 203 -3.66 -4.37 -24.19
CA LEU A 203 -4.20 -3.57 -23.09
C LEU A 203 -5.38 -4.25 -22.42
N ALA A 204 -6.29 -4.79 -23.21
CA ALA A 204 -7.53 -5.42 -22.74
C ALA A 204 -7.34 -6.88 -22.27
N ALA A 205 -6.21 -7.50 -22.59
CA ALA A 205 -5.93 -8.90 -22.25
C ALA A 205 -6.00 -9.13 -20.74
N ARG A 206 -7.09 -9.77 -20.30
CA ARG A 206 -7.35 -10.06 -18.89
C ARG A 206 -6.79 -11.43 -18.51
N ILE A 207 -6.08 -11.51 -17.38
CA ILE A 207 -5.64 -12.80 -16.85
C ILE A 207 -6.83 -13.59 -16.30
N PRO A 208 -6.88 -14.91 -16.51
CA PRO A 208 -7.95 -15.76 -15.98
C PRO A 208 -7.87 -15.82 -14.47
N GLU A 209 -9.02 -16.02 -13.79
CA GLU A 209 -9.11 -16.10 -12.33
C GLU A 209 -8.16 -17.16 -11.74
N ALA A 210 -8.00 -18.29 -12.42
CA ALA A 210 -7.07 -19.35 -12.01
C ALA A 210 -5.59 -18.89 -11.95
N ALA A 211 -5.24 -17.78 -12.63
CA ALA A 211 -3.91 -17.17 -12.58
C ALA A 211 -3.75 -16.10 -11.51
N TRP A 212 -4.83 -15.67 -10.85
CA TRP A 212 -4.75 -14.68 -9.78
C TRP A 212 -3.90 -15.21 -8.62
N GLY A 213 -3.22 -14.32 -7.93
CA GLY A 213 -2.51 -14.58 -6.68
C GLY A 213 -3.01 -13.68 -5.57
N PHE A 214 -2.73 -14.05 -4.32
CA PHE A 214 -2.96 -13.14 -3.22
C PHE A 214 -1.87 -12.06 -3.21
N ALA A 215 -2.26 -10.82 -2.90
CA ALA A 215 -1.36 -9.68 -2.76
C ALA A 215 -1.70 -8.87 -1.50
N GLN A 216 -0.67 -8.25 -0.91
CA GLN A 216 -0.82 -7.33 0.24
C GLN A 216 -1.55 -6.03 -0.19
N GLY A 217 -1.41 -5.61 -1.43
CA GLY A 217 -2.18 -4.53 -2.06
C GLY A 217 -1.59 -3.11 -1.90
N ASP A 218 -0.56 -2.92 -1.08
CA ASP A 218 0.18 -1.64 -0.92
C ASP A 218 1.67 -1.91 -0.64
N LEU A 219 2.29 -2.72 -1.50
CA LEU A 219 3.68 -3.13 -1.31
C LEU A 219 4.64 -1.96 -1.54
N ALA A 220 5.23 -1.49 -0.45
CA ALA A 220 6.17 -0.38 -0.45
C ALA A 220 7.12 -0.46 0.76
N PRO A 221 8.31 0.15 0.70
CA PRO A 221 9.29 0.11 1.79
C PRO A 221 8.76 0.54 3.17
N HIS A 222 7.81 1.47 3.23
CA HIS A 222 7.24 1.92 4.51
C HIS A 222 6.36 0.85 5.19
N ASN A 223 5.89 -0.16 4.44
CA ASN A 223 5.14 -1.30 4.96
C ASN A 223 6.03 -2.53 5.21
N VAL A 224 7.36 -2.38 5.12
CA VAL A 224 8.35 -3.43 5.39
C VAL A 224 9.12 -3.08 6.65
N LEU A 225 8.97 -3.86 7.71
CA LEU A 225 9.78 -3.76 8.92
C LEU A 225 11.00 -4.66 8.77
N VAL A 226 12.18 -4.05 8.78
CA VAL A 226 13.44 -4.78 8.86
C VAL A 226 13.71 -5.11 10.33
N GLN A 227 13.78 -6.39 10.63
CA GLN A 227 13.98 -6.91 11.97
C GLN A 227 15.47 -7.05 12.31
N PRO A 228 15.84 -7.11 13.60
CA PRO A 228 17.20 -7.50 13.99
C PRO A 228 17.58 -8.83 13.32
N GLY A 229 18.75 -8.87 12.67
CA GLY A 229 19.20 -10.06 11.92
C GLY A 229 18.87 -10.04 10.42
N GLY A 230 18.17 -9.00 9.93
CA GLY A 230 17.94 -8.80 8.50
C GLY A 230 16.71 -9.50 7.92
N SER A 231 15.94 -10.21 8.74
CA SER A 231 14.62 -10.70 8.33
C SER A 231 13.63 -9.54 8.15
N VAL A 232 12.58 -9.78 7.37
CA VAL A 232 11.57 -8.77 7.09
C VAL A 232 10.20 -9.21 7.58
N CYS A 233 9.41 -8.23 8.03
CA CYS A 233 7.99 -8.42 8.32
C CYS A 233 7.18 -7.42 7.50
N LEU A 234 6.23 -7.92 6.71
CA LEU A 234 5.32 -7.12 5.91
C LEU A 234 4.07 -6.79 6.71
N VAL A 235 3.73 -5.51 6.81
CA VAL A 235 2.58 -5.00 7.57
C VAL A 235 1.58 -4.30 6.65
N ASP A 236 0.45 -3.89 7.23
CA ASP A 236 -0.59 -3.09 6.57
C ASP A 236 -1.28 -3.79 5.38
N PHE A 237 -2.09 -4.81 5.68
CA PHE A 237 -2.84 -5.61 4.72
C PHE A 237 -4.25 -5.05 4.40
N GLU A 238 -4.52 -3.81 4.72
CA GLU A 238 -5.87 -3.21 4.57
C GLU A 238 -6.35 -3.07 3.12
N TYR A 239 -5.45 -3.22 2.15
CA TYR A 239 -5.76 -3.23 0.71
C TYR A 239 -5.65 -4.61 0.07
N SER A 240 -5.32 -5.63 0.86
CA SER A 240 -5.04 -6.99 0.37
C SER A 240 -6.22 -7.63 -0.36
N GLY A 241 -5.91 -8.59 -1.20
CA GLY A 241 -6.88 -9.37 -1.95
C GLY A 241 -6.27 -10.06 -3.16
N TRP A 242 -7.12 -10.54 -4.06
CA TRP A 242 -6.69 -11.10 -5.34
C TRP A 242 -6.12 -10.03 -6.24
N ASP A 243 -5.03 -10.34 -6.94
CA ASP A 243 -4.37 -9.45 -7.88
C ASP A 243 -3.62 -10.25 -8.96
N ASP A 244 -3.10 -9.55 -9.97
CA ASP A 244 -2.14 -10.10 -10.91
C ASP A 244 -0.81 -10.37 -10.21
N PRO A 245 -0.25 -11.58 -10.30
CA PRO A 245 1.08 -11.86 -9.75
C PRO A 245 2.21 -10.98 -10.29
N ALA A 246 2.00 -10.31 -11.42
CA ALA A 246 2.94 -9.34 -11.97
C ALA A 246 2.90 -7.98 -11.24
N ALA A 247 1.79 -7.64 -10.57
CA ALA A 247 1.56 -6.31 -10.00
C ALA A 247 2.42 -6.00 -8.75
N PRO A 248 2.63 -6.89 -7.77
CA PRO A 248 3.33 -6.54 -6.53
C PRO A 248 4.75 -5.99 -6.76
N ALA A 249 5.54 -6.63 -7.63
CA ALA A 249 6.90 -6.16 -7.90
C ALA A 249 6.91 -4.83 -8.67
N ALA A 250 5.99 -4.65 -9.61
CA ALA A 250 5.82 -3.39 -10.33
C ALA A 250 5.43 -2.25 -9.36
N ALA A 251 4.48 -2.51 -8.45
CA ALA A 251 4.04 -1.56 -7.43
C ALA A 251 5.17 -1.17 -6.47
N PHE A 252 5.94 -2.15 -5.98
CA PHE A 252 7.09 -1.88 -5.10
C PHE A 252 8.09 -0.92 -5.73
N LEU A 253 8.49 -1.19 -6.98
CA LEU A 253 9.47 -0.35 -7.67
C LEU A 253 8.92 1.02 -8.08
N ALA A 254 7.61 1.14 -8.25
CA ALA A 254 6.95 2.41 -8.55
C ALA A 254 6.68 3.27 -7.31
N ALA A 255 6.63 2.68 -6.11
CA ALA A 255 6.27 3.36 -4.87
C ALA A 255 7.16 4.58 -4.58
N GLU A 256 6.57 5.62 -3.99
CA GLU A 256 7.30 6.85 -3.64
C GLU A 256 8.44 6.58 -2.67
N THR A 257 8.24 5.70 -1.69
CA THR A 257 9.27 5.33 -0.72
C THR A 257 10.37 4.42 -1.28
N SER A 258 10.19 3.91 -2.50
CA SER A 258 11.23 3.20 -3.26
C SER A 258 12.14 4.12 -4.07
N ARG A 259 11.85 5.42 -4.12
CA ARG A 259 12.73 6.37 -4.81
C ARG A 259 14.13 6.35 -4.21
N GLY A 260 15.12 6.35 -5.07
CA GLY A 260 16.52 6.23 -4.67
C GLY A 260 16.99 4.79 -4.41
N LEU A 261 16.14 3.78 -4.62
CA LEU A 261 16.58 2.39 -4.63
C LEU A 261 17.65 2.19 -5.71
N PRO A 262 18.87 1.71 -5.35
CA PRO A 262 19.94 1.48 -6.34
C PRO A 262 19.50 0.49 -7.42
N ALA A 263 19.99 0.68 -8.64
CA ALA A 263 19.66 -0.22 -9.76
C ALA A 263 20.02 -1.69 -9.46
N THR A 264 21.13 -1.92 -8.75
CA THR A 264 21.54 -3.26 -8.29
C THR A 264 20.55 -3.88 -7.31
N GLY A 265 20.01 -3.08 -6.37
CA GLY A 265 18.97 -3.51 -5.43
C GLY A 265 17.66 -3.82 -6.14
N ALA A 266 17.24 -2.96 -7.09
CA ALA A 266 16.05 -3.21 -7.91
C ALA A 266 16.18 -4.50 -8.73
N ALA A 267 17.35 -4.74 -9.34
CA ALA A 267 17.64 -5.96 -10.10
C ALA A 267 17.62 -7.21 -9.20
N ALA A 268 18.22 -7.16 -8.02
CA ALA A 268 18.20 -8.26 -7.04
C ALA A 268 16.77 -8.59 -6.60
N PHE A 269 15.98 -7.58 -6.23
CA PHE A 269 14.57 -7.76 -5.86
C PHE A 269 13.76 -8.40 -6.98
N LEU A 270 13.89 -7.90 -8.22
CA LEU A 270 13.18 -8.44 -9.38
C LEU A 270 13.58 -9.88 -9.68
N SER A 271 14.86 -10.21 -9.61
CA SER A 271 15.35 -11.56 -9.84
C SER A 271 14.79 -12.54 -8.82
N ALA A 272 14.91 -12.20 -7.54
CA ALA A 272 14.41 -13.03 -6.44
C ALA A 272 12.87 -13.16 -6.48
N TYR A 273 12.14 -12.09 -6.81
CA TYR A 273 10.69 -12.14 -6.95
C TYR A 273 10.24 -13.04 -8.11
N ARG A 274 10.88 -12.92 -9.29
CA ARG A 274 10.57 -13.76 -10.46
C ARG A 274 10.73 -15.24 -10.14
N GLU A 275 11.79 -15.58 -9.42
CA GLU A 275 12.05 -16.95 -8.97
C GLU A 275 11.03 -17.41 -7.94
N ALA A 276 10.87 -16.68 -6.84
CA ALA A 276 9.97 -17.05 -5.76
C ALA A 276 8.49 -17.14 -6.19
N ALA A 277 8.05 -16.23 -7.06
CA ALA A 277 6.71 -16.23 -7.64
C ALA A 277 6.58 -17.17 -8.85
N ALA A 278 7.64 -17.79 -9.33
CA ALA A 278 7.68 -18.65 -10.53
C ALA A 278 6.99 -17.98 -11.73
N LEU A 279 7.35 -16.70 -12.01
CA LEU A 279 6.72 -15.94 -13.08
C LEU A 279 7.08 -16.49 -14.47
N THR A 280 6.08 -16.67 -15.30
CA THR A 280 6.25 -16.99 -16.72
C THR A 280 6.82 -15.80 -17.49
N THR A 281 7.38 -16.04 -18.67
CA THR A 281 7.88 -14.97 -19.57
C THR A 281 6.78 -13.94 -19.89
N ALA A 282 5.53 -14.37 -20.05
CA ALA A 282 4.40 -13.47 -20.31
C ALA A 282 4.07 -12.57 -19.10
N GLU A 283 4.14 -13.14 -17.88
CA GLU A 283 3.95 -12.37 -16.65
C GLU A 283 5.09 -11.38 -16.41
N VAL A 284 6.32 -11.75 -16.73
CA VAL A 284 7.48 -10.83 -16.66
C VAL A 284 7.30 -9.66 -17.62
N ARG A 285 6.92 -9.90 -18.89
CA ARG A 285 6.64 -8.81 -19.84
C ARG A 285 5.52 -7.90 -19.33
N ARG A 286 4.45 -8.49 -18.76
CA ARG A 286 3.34 -7.69 -18.18
C ARG A 286 3.80 -6.89 -16.96
N MET A 287 4.63 -7.46 -16.09
CA MET A 287 5.24 -6.76 -14.96
C MET A 287 6.03 -5.52 -15.41
N ASP A 288 6.84 -5.64 -16.46
CA ASP A 288 7.62 -4.52 -16.98
C ASP A 288 6.71 -3.39 -17.52
N ARG A 289 5.61 -3.74 -18.20
CA ARG A 289 4.59 -2.79 -18.66
C ARG A 289 3.85 -2.13 -17.48
N LEU A 290 3.40 -2.92 -16.51
CA LEU A 290 2.77 -2.40 -15.28
C LEU A 290 3.68 -1.44 -14.53
N ARG A 291 4.98 -1.73 -14.44
CA ARG A 291 5.95 -0.86 -13.78
C ARG A 291 5.97 0.55 -14.36
N VAL A 292 5.91 0.70 -15.68
CA VAL A 292 5.85 2.01 -16.33
C VAL A 292 4.53 2.72 -16.04
N LEU A 293 3.41 2.02 -16.21
CA LEU A 293 2.08 2.58 -15.93
C LEU A 293 1.97 3.02 -14.45
N MET A 294 2.41 2.19 -13.51
CA MET A 294 2.36 2.49 -12.08
C MET A 294 3.28 3.66 -11.69
N GLN A 295 4.40 3.87 -12.37
CA GLN A 295 5.21 5.08 -12.18
C GLN A 295 4.45 6.34 -12.55
N ILE A 296 3.67 6.31 -13.64
CA ILE A 296 2.80 7.43 -14.05
C ILE A 296 1.63 7.56 -13.06
N THR A 297 1.04 6.43 -12.64
CA THR A 297 -0.04 6.41 -11.65
C THR A 297 0.36 7.07 -10.34
N TRP A 298 1.61 6.95 -9.89
CA TRP A 298 2.06 7.64 -8.69
C TRP A 298 2.00 9.17 -8.78
N ALA A 299 2.17 9.75 -9.97
CA ALA A 299 1.91 11.18 -10.15
C ALA A 299 0.41 11.51 -9.92
N ALA A 300 -0.50 10.68 -10.45
CA ALA A 300 -1.94 10.81 -10.20
C ALA A 300 -2.32 10.53 -8.74
N VAL A 301 -1.58 9.65 -8.04
CA VAL A 301 -1.74 9.43 -6.58
C VAL A 301 -1.48 10.71 -5.83
N HIS A 302 -0.36 11.41 -6.10
CA HIS A 302 -0.06 12.69 -5.44
C HIS A 302 -1.16 13.73 -5.66
N LEU A 303 -1.73 13.84 -6.87
CA LEU A 303 -2.89 14.70 -7.12
C LEU A 303 -4.11 14.25 -6.31
N SER A 304 -4.40 12.96 -6.26
CA SER A 304 -5.55 12.45 -5.53
C SER A 304 -5.46 12.69 -4.02
N LEU A 305 -4.25 12.71 -3.46
CA LEU A 305 -3.99 12.97 -2.04
C LEU A 305 -4.28 14.41 -1.62
N LEU A 306 -4.51 15.32 -2.58
CA LEU A 306 -4.95 16.69 -2.32
C LEU A 306 -6.47 16.82 -2.16
N THR A 307 -7.24 15.76 -2.45
CA THR A 307 -8.71 15.80 -2.41
C THR A 307 -9.26 15.57 -1.00
N PRO A 308 -10.45 16.15 -0.66
CA PRO A 308 -11.06 15.99 0.65
C PRO A 308 -11.26 14.55 1.08
N GLU A 309 -11.63 13.67 0.14
CA GLU A 309 -11.86 12.24 0.39
C GLU A 309 -10.60 11.52 0.85
N ARG A 310 -9.43 11.99 0.39
CA ARG A 310 -8.13 11.43 0.77
C ARG A 310 -7.54 12.10 2.01
N ILE A 311 -7.97 13.33 2.31
CA ILE A 311 -7.59 14.07 3.53
C ILE A 311 -8.36 13.54 4.74
N ALA A 312 -9.63 13.14 4.59
CA ALA A 312 -10.46 12.69 5.71
C ALA A 312 -9.83 11.55 6.53
N PRO A 313 -9.27 10.47 5.95
CA PRO A 313 -8.55 9.44 6.70
C PRO A 313 -7.33 9.98 7.46
N LYS A 314 -6.62 10.98 6.92
CA LYS A 314 -5.46 11.60 7.56
C LYS A 314 -5.85 12.33 8.83
N ARG A 315 -6.92 13.12 8.77
CA ARG A 315 -7.49 13.82 9.92
C ARG A 315 -8.06 12.85 10.98
N PHE A 316 -8.55 11.69 10.53
CA PHE A 316 -8.96 10.65 11.47
C PHE A 316 -7.73 10.03 12.16
N ALA A 317 -6.67 9.76 11.44
CA ALA A 317 -5.45 9.14 11.99
C ALA A 317 -4.74 10.09 12.96
N ASP A 318 -4.60 11.36 12.60
CA ASP A 318 -3.90 12.38 13.38
C ASP A 318 -4.83 13.57 13.68
N PRO A 319 -5.20 13.79 14.97
CA PRO A 319 -5.97 14.97 15.39
C PRO A 319 -5.25 16.30 15.14
N HIS A 320 -3.92 16.30 15.03
CA HIS A 320 -3.07 17.47 14.78
C HIS A 320 -2.62 17.57 13.32
N PHE A 321 -3.32 16.89 12.41
CA PHE A 321 -2.99 16.84 10.99
C PHE A 321 -2.84 18.25 10.39
N ASP A 322 -1.63 18.53 9.92
CA ASP A 322 -1.28 19.79 9.26
C ASP A 322 -1.59 19.69 7.76
N LEU A 323 -2.69 20.33 7.35
CA LEU A 323 -3.15 20.32 5.98
C LEU A 323 -2.19 21.04 5.04
N ASP A 324 -1.66 22.20 5.42
CA ASP A 324 -0.81 23.02 4.53
C ASP A 324 0.52 22.30 4.27
N ARG A 325 1.09 21.71 5.30
CA ARG A 325 2.28 20.85 5.16
C ARG A 325 2.01 19.67 4.24
N HIS A 326 0.89 18.98 4.41
CA HIS A 326 0.50 17.85 3.57
C HIS A 326 0.37 18.25 2.09
N LEU A 327 -0.33 19.37 1.83
CA LEU A 327 -0.51 19.86 0.47
C LEU A 327 0.83 20.25 -0.18
N ALA A 328 1.69 20.97 0.56
CA ALA A 328 3.01 21.39 0.07
C ALA A 328 3.87 20.18 -0.29
N GLU A 329 3.95 19.18 0.60
CA GLU A 329 4.74 17.97 0.40
C GLU A 329 4.27 17.17 -0.83
N HIS A 330 2.97 16.98 -1.01
CA HIS A 330 2.47 16.22 -2.15
C HIS A 330 2.59 16.98 -3.47
N LEU A 331 2.48 18.30 -3.47
CA LEU A 331 2.77 19.11 -4.66
C LEU A 331 4.26 19.07 -5.03
N GLU A 332 5.16 19.09 -4.06
CA GLU A 332 6.60 18.94 -4.31
C GLU A 332 6.93 17.56 -4.89
N LYS A 333 6.41 16.48 -4.26
CA LYS A 333 6.59 15.10 -4.77
C LYS A 333 6.03 14.93 -6.17
N LEU A 334 4.89 15.55 -6.47
CA LEU A 334 4.31 15.55 -7.81
C LEU A 334 5.26 16.20 -8.83
N ARG A 335 5.77 17.41 -8.53
CA ARG A 335 6.71 18.10 -9.43
C ARG A 335 7.98 17.28 -9.68
N ALA A 336 8.55 16.72 -8.62
CA ALA A 336 9.73 15.87 -8.72
C ALA A 336 9.47 14.60 -9.54
N ARG A 337 8.28 13.99 -9.38
CA ARG A 337 7.87 12.81 -10.15
C ARG A 337 7.70 13.14 -11.64
N LEU A 338 7.02 14.23 -11.96
CA LEU A 338 6.82 14.67 -13.35
C LEU A 338 8.15 14.98 -14.03
N ALA A 339 9.09 15.63 -13.34
CA ALA A 339 10.42 15.89 -13.85
C ALA A 339 11.17 14.59 -14.16
N THR A 340 11.09 13.59 -13.28
CA THR A 340 11.69 12.26 -13.52
C THR A 340 11.08 11.57 -14.73
N LEU A 341 9.74 11.56 -14.85
CA LEU A 341 9.04 10.92 -15.96
C LEU A 341 9.35 11.56 -17.31
N ALA A 342 9.56 12.88 -17.35
CA ALA A 342 9.93 13.61 -18.57
C ALA A 342 11.33 13.22 -19.11
N THR A 343 12.22 12.70 -18.26
CA THR A 343 13.59 12.32 -18.60
C THR A 343 13.82 10.83 -18.72
N THR A 344 12.86 10.01 -18.30
CA THR A 344 12.97 8.55 -18.38
C THR A 344 12.68 8.08 -19.79
N PRO A 345 13.57 7.30 -20.43
CA PRO A 345 13.30 6.70 -21.74
C PRO A 345 12.03 5.84 -21.66
N GLN A 346 11.16 6.00 -22.63
CA GLN A 346 10.00 5.10 -22.81
C GLN A 346 10.52 3.67 -23.03
N LEU A 347 9.71 2.67 -22.64
CA LEU A 347 10.05 1.28 -22.89
C LEU A 347 10.40 1.07 -24.36
N PRO A 348 11.49 0.33 -24.68
CA PRO A 348 11.70 -0.07 -26.04
C PRO A 348 10.50 -0.88 -26.52
N ALA A 349 10.04 -0.59 -27.72
CA ALA A 349 9.10 -1.45 -28.43
C ALA A 349 9.67 -2.86 -28.46
N SER A 350 8.93 -3.82 -27.91
CA SER A 350 9.32 -5.24 -27.83
C SER A 350 9.27 -5.91 -29.17
#